data_36d6c8c6470ddfad905271ed4dc34c7a
#
_entry.id   36d6c8c6470ddfad905271ed4dc34c7a
#
_cell.length_a   1.000
_cell.length_b   1.000
_cell.length_c   1.000
_cell.angle_alpha   90.00
_cell.angle_beta   90.00
_cell.angle_gamma   90.00
#
_symmetry.space_group_name_H-M   'P 1'
#
loop_
_entity.id
_entity.type
_entity.pdbx_description
1 polymer ?
#
loop_
_entity_poly.entity_id
_entity_poly.type
_entity_poly.pdbx_seq_one_letter_code
_entity_poly.pdbx_strand_id
1 'polypeptide(L)'
;MSSPVVIGDCTLYLGDCLKIMPTLGAVDAVVTDPPYGINYQTTLPGATRYGAIKNDSGELDLKIFLSMSCAVLAFGANNYPDQLPHRGRWLCWDK
;
A
#
# COMPACT_ATOMS: atom_id res chain seq x y z
N MET A 1 18.00 8.94 -0.99
CA MET A 1 17.00 8.68 0.04
C MET A 1 17.36 9.39 1.34
N SER A 2 16.37 9.92 2.02
CA SER A 2 16.56 10.47 3.36
C SER A 2 16.93 9.36 4.34
N SER A 3 17.65 9.69 5.41
CA SER A 3 17.89 8.75 6.49
C SER A 3 16.58 8.39 7.17
N PRO A 4 16.39 7.15 7.60
CA PRO A 4 15.19 6.77 8.32
C PRO A 4 15.11 7.47 9.68
N VAL A 5 13.90 7.65 10.17
CA VAL A 5 13.63 8.25 11.48
C VAL A 5 13.09 7.18 12.41
N VAL A 6 13.70 7.05 13.58
CA VAL A 6 13.28 6.07 14.59
C VAL A 6 12.51 6.80 15.68
N ILE A 7 11.30 6.32 15.96
CA ILE A 7 10.44 6.82 17.02
C ILE A 7 9.96 5.61 17.83
N GLY A 8 10.51 5.42 19.04
CA GLY A 8 10.23 4.24 19.83
C GLY A 8 10.64 2.98 19.08
N ASP A 9 9.70 2.07 18.90
CA ASP A 9 9.94 0.82 18.18
C ASP A 9 9.64 0.93 16.66
N CYS A 10 9.33 2.13 16.18
CA CYS A 10 8.98 2.37 14.78
C CYS A 10 10.15 2.97 14.02
N THR A 11 10.37 2.50 12.81
CA THR A 11 11.31 3.11 11.87
C THR A 11 10.54 3.61 10.66
N LEU A 12 10.65 4.91 10.40
CA LEU A 12 9.93 5.58 9.32
C LEU A 12 10.88 5.87 8.17
N TYR A 13 10.46 5.49 6.96
CA TYR A 13 11.21 5.74 5.74
C TYR A 13 10.42 6.68 4.84
N LEU A 14 11.05 7.75 4.39
CA LEU A 14 10.47 8.66 3.41
C LEU A 14 11.02 8.31 2.03
N GLY A 15 10.15 7.93 1.11
CA GLY A 15 10.55 7.59 -0.25
C GLY A 15 9.56 6.66 -0.93
N ASP A 16 9.93 6.20 -2.11
CA ASP A 16 9.13 5.25 -2.86
C ASP A 16 9.27 3.86 -2.23
N CYS A 17 8.16 3.27 -1.81
CA CYS A 17 8.17 1.98 -1.16
C CYS A 17 8.75 0.87 -2.06
N LEU A 18 8.57 0.98 -3.37
CA LEU A 18 9.10 -0.01 -4.31
C LEU A 18 10.63 -0.02 -4.34
N LYS A 19 11.25 1.11 -3.97
CA LYS A 19 12.72 1.24 -3.86
C LYS A 19 13.22 0.87 -2.48
N ILE A 20 12.42 1.14 -1.45
CA ILE A 20 12.81 0.92 -0.06
C ILE A 20 12.61 -0.54 0.36
N MET A 21 11.51 -1.15 -0.02
CA MET A 21 11.18 -2.51 0.41
C MET A 21 12.27 -3.55 0.12
N PRO A 22 12.91 -3.54 -1.06
CA PRO A 22 13.99 -4.51 -1.32
C PRO A 22 15.21 -4.35 -0.41
N THR A 23 15.37 -3.20 0.25
CA THR A 23 16.49 -2.94 1.17
C THR A 23 16.18 -3.39 2.60
N LEU A 24 14.94 -3.72 2.90
CA LEU A 24 14.53 -4.19 4.22
C LEU A 24 14.84 -5.67 4.36
N GLY A 25 15.14 -6.09 5.58
CA GLY A 25 15.27 -7.50 5.89
C GLY A 25 13.91 -8.20 5.93
N ALA A 26 13.90 -9.42 6.43
CA ALA A 26 12.67 -10.17 6.61
C ALA A 26 11.72 -9.43 7.56
N VAL A 27 10.43 -9.44 7.22
CA VAL A 27 9.37 -8.86 8.05
C VAL A 27 8.35 -9.94 8.39
N ASP A 28 7.64 -9.78 9.50
CA ASP A 28 6.65 -10.77 9.95
C ASP A 28 5.31 -10.60 9.22
N ALA A 29 4.98 -9.37 8.84
CA ALA A 29 3.73 -9.07 8.17
C ALA A 29 3.85 -7.78 7.37
N VAL A 30 3.01 -7.67 6.35
CA VAL A 30 2.82 -6.44 5.57
C VAL A 30 1.37 -6.01 5.73
N VAL A 31 1.16 -4.77 6.14
CA VAL A 31 -0.18 -4.16 6.18
C VAL A 31 -0.15 -2.95 5.25
N THR A 32 -0.97 -2.97 4.23
CA THR A 32 -0.90 -1.95 3.19
C THR A 32 -2.28 -1.54 2.67
N ASP A 33 -2.38 -0.28 2.31
CA ASP A 33 -3.53 0.30 1.61
C ASP A 33 -2.99 0.94 0.33
N PRO A 34 -2.71 0.12 -0.71
CA PRO A 34 -2.04 0.62 -1.90
C PRO A 34 -2.97 1.50 -2.74
N PRO A 35 -2.40 2.35 -3.62
CA PRO A 35 -3.21 3.04 -4.62
C PRO A 35 -3.95 2.02 -5.50
N TYR A 36 -5.24 2.30 -5.77
CA TYR A 36 -6.09 1.33 -6.47
C TYR A 36 -6.08 1.49 -8.00
N GLY A 37 -5.36 2.49 -8.51
CA GLY A 37 -5.38 2.81 -9.93
C GLY A 37 -6.65 3.55 -10.38
N ILE A 38 -7.37 4.16 -9.45
CA ILE A 38 -8.65 4.82 -9.72
C ILE A 38 -8.54 6.34 -9.89
N ASN A 39 -7.32 6.88 -9.82
CA ASN A 39 -7.07 8.32 -9.95
C ASN A 39 -7.90 9.15 -8.97
N TYR A 40 -7.92 8.71 -7.71
CA TYR A 40 -8.77 9.28 -6.67
C TYR A 40 -8.41 10.72 -6.34
N GLN A 41 -9.42 11.56 -6.22
CA GLN A 41 -9.32 12.92 -5.70
C GLN A 41 -10.47 13.15 -4.75
N THR A 42 -10.20 13.88 -3.65
CA THR A 42 -11.27 14.22 -2.72
C THR A 42 -12.21 15.25 -3.35
N THR A 43 -13.51 15.03 -3.19
CA THR A 43 -14.55 15.93 -3.65
C THR A 43 -15.36 16.52 -2.48
N LEU A 44 -14.94 16.24 -1.25
CA LEU A 44 -15.65 16.72 -0.07
C LEU A 44 -15.62 18.25 0.01
N PRO A 45 -16.76 18.91 0.25
CA PRO A 45 -16.79 20.37 0.42
C PRO A 45 -15.87 20.81 1.56
N GLY A 46 -15.09 21.85 1.32
CA GLY A 46 -14.13 22.35 2.32
C GLY A 46 -12.87 21.53 2.49
N ALA A 47 -12.74 20.40 1.82
CA ALA A 47 -11.53 19.60 1.90
C ALA A 47 -10.40 20.24 1.08
N THR A 48 -9.18 20.17 1.62
CA THR A 48 -7.99 20.59 0.88
C THR A 48 -7.63 19.53 -0.13
N ARG A 49 -7.40 19.96 -1.39
CA ARG A 49 -6.94 19.05 -2.44
C ARG A 49 -5.44 19.06 -2.50
N TYR A 50 -4.85 17.89 -2.46
CA TYR A 50 -3.40 17.70 -2.52
C TYR A 50 -2.92 17.23 -3.89
N GLY A 51 -3.79 17.20 -4.90
CA GLY A 51 -3.48 16.66 -6.20
C GLY A 51 -3.68 15.14 -6.27
N ALA A 52 -3.28 14.56 -7.39
CA ALA A 52 -3.44 13.13 -7.59
C ALA A 52 -2.52 12.31 -6.68
N ILE A 53 -3.02 11.17 -6.22
CA ILE A 53 -2.23 10.22 -5.46
C ILE A 53 -1.18 9.61 -6.40
N LYS A 54 0.06 9.55 -5.95
CA LYS A 54 1.14 8.93 -6.72
C LYS A 54 0.81 7.47 -7.01
N ASN A 55 0.99 7.06 -8.26
CA ASN A 55 0.72 5.69 -8.75
C ASN A 55 -0.75 5.28 -8.73
N ASP A 56 -1.69 6.23 -8.57
CA ASP A 56 -3.12 5.93 -8.56
C ASP A 56 -3.79 6.08 -9.93
N SER A 57 -3.06 6.52 -10.94
CA SER A 57 -3.61 6.80 -12.28
C SER A 57 -3.42 5.68 -13.29
N GLY A 58 -2.82 4.55 -12.89
CA GLY A 58 -2.53 3.45 -13.79
C GLY A 58 -2.48 2.12 -13.08
N GLU A 59 -2.08 1.09 -13.79
CA GLU A 59 -1.89 -0.22 -13.19
C GLU A 59 -0.66 -0.20 -12.29
N LEU A 60 -0.87 -0.58 -11.03
CA LEU A 60 0.20 -0.80 -10.09
C LEU A 60 0.45 -2.29 -9.97
N ASP A 61 1.70 -2.72 -10.13
CA ASP A 61 2.06 -4.10 -9.89
C ASP A 61 2.18 -4.33 -8.38
N LEU A 62 1.19 -5.01 -7.83
CA LEU A 62 1.12 -5.33 -6.40
C LEU A 62 1.81 -6.64 -6.04
N LYS A 63 2.38 -7.34 -7.01
CA LYS A 63 3.02 -8.63 -6.77
C LYS A 63 4.15 -8.54 -5.75
N ILE A 64 4.84 -7.40 -5.72
CA ILE A 64 5.92 -7.19 -4.75
C ILE A 64 5.43 -7.31 -3.30
N PHE A 65 4.19 -6.87 -3.04
CA PHE A 65 3.59 -7.01 -1.70
C PHE A 65 3.01 -8.39 -1.48
N LEU A 66 2.33 -8.93 -2.49
CA LEU A 66 1.53 -10.14 -2.37
C LEU A 66 2.36 -11.41 -2.44
N SER A 67 3.58 -11.32 -2.97
CA SER A 67 4.50 -12.46 -3.09
C SER A 67 5.49 -12.57 -1.94
N MET A 68 5.41 -11.70 -0.97
CA MET A 68 6.30 -11.76 0.19
C MET A 68 6.01 -13.01 1.04
N SER A 69 7.07 -13.58 1.62
CA SER A 69 6.99 -14.80 2.43
C SER A 69 6.49 -14.53 3.85
N CYS A 70 5.45 -13.72 3.99
CA CYS A 70 4.89 -13.33 5.28
C CYS A 70 3.38 -13.11 5.14
N ALA A 71 2.72 -12.86 6.27
CA ALA A 71 1.31 -12.47 6.25
C ALA A 71 1.16 -11.09 5.59
N VAL A 72 0.15 -10.95 4.73
CA VAL A 72 -0.14 -9.70 4.04
C VAL A 72 -1.62 -9.35 4.26
N LEU A 73 -1.87 -8.15 4.78
CA LEU A 73 -3.21 -7.58 4.87
C LEU A 73 -3.29 -6.39 3.92
N ALA A 74 -4.12 -6.50 2.90
CA ALA A 74 -4.25 -5.48 1.86
C ALA A 74 -5.67 -4.92 1.85
N PHE A 75 -5.78 -3.61 2.05
CA PHE A 75 -7.06 -2.92 1.99
C PHE A 75 -7.44 -2.62 0.54
N GLY A 76 -8.74 -2.52 0.28
CA GLY A 76 -9.24 -2.16 -1.03
C GLY A 76 -9.06 -3.24 -2.10
N ALA A 77 -8.95 -4.50 -1.67
CA ALA A 77 -8.64 -5.62 -2.56
C ALA A 77 -9.68 -5.82 -3.68
N ASN A 78 -10.90 -5.36 -3.48
CA ASN A 78 -11.94 -5.39 -4.52
C ASN A 78 -11.61 -4.53 -5.74
N ASN A 79 -10.63 -3.62 -5.64
CA ASN A 79 -10.21 -2.77 -6.75
C ASN A 79 -9.11 -3.43 -7.59
N TYR A 80 -8.52 -4.53 -7.13
CA TYR A 80 -7.45 -5.21 -7.84
C TYR A 80 -7.53 -6.75 -7.70
N PRO A 81 -8.71 -7.34 -7.96
CA PRO A 81 -8.90 -8.79 -7.74
C PRO A 81 -8.01 -9.65 -8.62
N ASP A 82 -7.63 -9.16 -9.80
CA ASP A 82 -6.80 -9.90 -10.75
C ASP A 82 -5.39 -10.15 -10.23
N GLN A 83 -4.93 -9.35 -9.28
CA GLN A 83 -3.58 -9.46 -8.74
C GLN A 83 -3.51 -10.28 -7.47
N LEU A 84 -4.66 -10.71 -6.94
CA LEU A 84 -4.71 -11.46 -5.69
C LEU A 84 -4.33 -12.93 -5.93
N PRO A 85 -3.64 -13.57 -4.97
CA PRO A 85 -3.36 -14.99 -5.04
C PRO A 85 -4.65 -15.80 -4.90
N HIS A 86 -4.63 -17.05 -5.35
CA HIS A 86 -5.78 -17.95 -5.24
C HIS A 86 -6.11 -18.34 -3.80
N ARG A 87 -5.18 -18.16 -2.90
CA ARG A 87 -5.35 -18.46 -1.48
C ARG A 87 -5.45 -17.19 -0.68
N GLY A 88 -6.24 -17.20 0.37
CA GLY A 88 -6.40 -16.07 1.24
C GLY A 88 -7.80 -16.00 1.80
N ARG A 89 -8.07 -14.93 2.51
CA ARG A 89 -9.36 -14.69 3.12
C ARG A 89 -9.81 -13.27 2.84
N TRP A 90 -11.10 -13.09 2.71
CA TRP A 90 -11.73 -11.80 2.58
C TRP A 90 -12.26 -11.36 3.93
N LEU A 91 -11.96 -10.12 4.29
CA LEU A 91 -12.56 -9.43 5.42
C LEU A 91 -13.43 -8.32 4.86
N CYS A 92 -14.69 -8.32 5.21
CA CYS A 92 -15.63 -7.31 4.75
C CYS A 92 -15.87 -6.31 5.87
N TRP A 93 -15.55 -5.05 5.61
CA TRP A 93 -15.82 -3.96 6.55
C TRP A 93 -17.03 -3.20 6.06
N ASP A 94 -18.14 -3.39 6.75
CA ASP A 94 -19.40 -2.69 6.48
C ASP A 94 -19.39 -1.36 7.26
N LYS A 95 -19.34 -0.29 6.52
CA LYS A 95 -19.31 1.06 7.11
C LYS A 95 -20.69 1.57 7.41
#